data_55fd087f97ef2a1b3bea5ecfbb526eed
#
_entry.id   55fd087f97ef2a1b3bea5ecfbb526eed
#
_cell.length_a   1.000
_cell.length_b   1.000
_cell.length_c   1.000
_cell.angle_alpha   90.00
_cell.angle_beta   90.00
_cell.angle_gamma   90.00
#
_symmetry.space_group_name_H-M   'P 1'
#
loop_
_entity.id
_entity.type
_entity.pdbx_description
1 polymer ?
#
loop_
_entity_poly.entity_id
_entity_poly.type
_entity_poly.pdbx_seq_one_letter_code
_entity_poly.pdbx_strand_id
1 'polypeptide(L)'
;MSLADQVLAVNDDLPIRTDKPVHSGKVRSVYWLTAADSARLIREKGYDVPADAPLAIMVISDRISAFDCIWQGVDGLNGVPGKGAALNAISSHWFKLFKEKGLADSHILDIPHPFVWIVQKARPVMIEAIARQYITGS
;
A
#
# COMPACT_ATOMS: atom_id res chain seq x y z
N MET A 1 -19.34 16.14 11.26
CA MET A 1 -18.59 15.27 10.34
C MET A 1 -19.30 13.93 10.25
N SER A 2 -19.80 13.57 9.08
CA SER A 2 -20.47 12.28 8.88
C SER A 2 -19.45 11.14 8.88
N LEU A 3 -19.89 9.88 9.02
CA LEU A 3 -18.99 8.73 8.85
C LEU A 3 -18.39 8.66 7.45
N ALA A 4 -19.13 9.09 6.43
CA ALA A 4 -18.65 9.15 5.06
C ALA A 4 -17.45 10.11 4.90
N ASP A 5 -17.43 11.22 5.63
CA ASP A 5 -16.32 12.20 5.59
C ASP A 5 -15.02 11.66 6.22
N GLN A 6 -15.09 10.56 6.99
CA GLN A 6 -13.95 9.94 7.64
C GLN A 6 -13.35 8.79 6.82
N VAL A 7 -13.95 8.44 5.68
CA VAL A 7 -13.52 7.35 4.82
C VAL A 7 -12.60 7.85 3.72
N LEU A 8 -11.40 7.30 3.62
CA LEU A 8 -10.55 7.47 2.46
C LEU A 8 -11.01 6.51 1.35
N ALA A 9 -11.95 6.95 0.52
CA ALA A 9 -12.51 6.15 -0.57
C ALA A 9 -11.71 6.24 -1.87
N VAL A 10 -11.12 7.41 -2.17
CA VAL A 10 -10.36 7.68 -3.40
C VAL A 10 -8.88 7.81 -3.05
N ASN A 11 -8.03 7.05 -3.71
CA ASN A 11 -6.58 7.02 -3.45
C ASN A 11 -5.74 6.94 -4.73
N ASP A 12 -6.31 7.20 -5.90
CA ASP A 12 -5.67 7.09 -7.22
C ASP A 12 -5.59 8.41 -7.99
N ASP A 13 -6.05 9.50 -7.39
CA ASP A 13 -6.02 10.86 -7.95
C ASP A 13 -5.20 11.85 -7.10
N LEU A 14 -4.30 11.34 -6.26
CA LEU A 14 -3.46 12.21 -5.43
C LEU A 14 -2.43 12.99 -6.27
N PRO A 15 -2.06 14.21 -5.86
CA PRO A 15 -1.14 15.07 -6.61
C PRO A 15 0.33 14.62 -6.45
N ILE A 16 0.59 13.35 -6.74
CA ILE A 16 1.93 12.74 -6.71
C ILE A 16 2.46 12.67 -8.14
N ARG A 17 3.63 13.28 -8.37
CA ARG A 17 4.25 13.27 -9.69
C ARG A 17 4.79 11.89 -10.05
N THR A 18 4.32 11.36 -11.15
CA THR A 18 4.74 10.08 -11.72
C THR A 18 5.01 10.21 -13.21
N ASP A 19 5.89 9.39 -13.75
CA ASP A 19 6.14 9.28 -15.19
C ASP A 19 5.39 8.07 -15.81
N LYS A 20 4.65 7.35 -15.01
CA LYS A 20 3.88 6.16 -15.39
C LYS A 20 2.45 6.28 -14.88
N PRO A 21 1.49 5.62 -15.52
CA PRO A 21 0.13 5.54 -14.98
C PRO A 21 0.11 4.99 -13.55
N VAL A 22 -0.76 5.55 -12.72
CA VAL A 22 -0.98 5.02 -11.36
C VAL A 22 -1.54 3.60 -11.47
N HIS A 23 -0.90 2.67 -10.80
CA HIS A 23 -1.42 1.32 -10.70
C HIS A 23 -2.47 1.26 -9.60
N SER A 24 -3.74 1.28 -9.98
CA SER A 24 -4.85 1.26 -9.03
C SER A 24 -5.42 -0.15 -8.91
N GLY A 25 -5.33 -0.71 -7.71
CA GLY A 25 -6.01 -1.94 -7.31
C GLY A 25 -7.36 -1.66 -6.63
N LYS A 26 -8.03 -2.70 -6.15
CA LYS A 26 -9.34 -2.60 -5.50
C LYS A 26 -9.31 -1.72 -4.25
N VAL A 27 -8.21 -1.77 -3.48
CA VAL A 27 -8.05 -1.01 -2.22
C VAL A 27 -6.73 -0.27 -2.10
N ARG A 28 -5.74 -0.54 -2.96
CA ARG A 28 -4.42 0.10 -2.95
C ARG A 28 -4.09 0.71 -4.30
N SER A 29 -3.42 1.86 -4.26
CA SER A 29 -2.85 2.50 -5.44
C SER A 29 -1.35 2.66 -5.28
N VAL A 30 -0.60 2.49 -6.36
CA VAL A 30 0.86 2.57 -6.41
C VAL A 30 1.27 3.67 -7.37
N TYR A 31 1.98 4.65 -6.85
CA TYR A 31 2.53 5.79 -7.56
C TYR A 31 4.03 5.57 -7.74
N TRP A 32 4.44 5.14 -8.93
CA TRP A 32 5.87 5.00 -9.24
C TRP A 32 6.48 6.39 -9.40
N LEU A 33 7.42 6.72 -8.53
CA LEU A 33 8.11 8.00 -8.58
C LEU A 33 9.04 8.06 -9.79
N THR A 34 9.28 9.28 -10.27
CA THR A 34 10.31 9.51 -11.31
C THR A 34 11.68 9.09 -10.78
N ALA A 35 12.62 8.79 -11.66
CA ALA A 35 13.99 8.46 -11.26
C ALA A 35 14.64 9.59 -10.43
N ALA A 36 14.39 10.84 -10.82
CA ALA A 36 14.91 12.01 -10.10
C ALA A 36 14.31 12.14 -8.69
N ASP A 37 13.00 11.92 -8.54
CA ASP A 37 12.33 12.00 -7.24
C ASP A 37 12.73 10.82 -6.34
N SER A 38 12.88 9.61 -6.89
CA SER A 38 13.40 8.45 -6.16
C SER A 38 14.80 8.71 -5.62
N ALA A 39 15.72 9.15 -6.46
CA ALA A 39 17.11 9.45 -6.07
C ALA A 39 17.18 10.59 -5.02
N ARG A 40 16.33 11.62 -5.18
CA ARG A 40 16.22 12.70 -4.21
C ARG A 40 15.77 12.19 -2.85
N LEU A 41 14.70 11.41 -2.81
CA LEU A 41 14.11 10.89 -1.58
C LEU A 41 15.07 9.95 -0.85
N ILE A 42 15.77 9.07 -1.58
CA ILE A 42 16.80 8.19 -1.03
C ILE A 42 17.88 9.00 -0.33
N ARG A 43 18.39 10.05 -0.99
CA ARG A 43 19.44 10.91 -0.44
C ARG A 43 18.96 11.70 0.77
N GLU A 44 17.77 12.29 0.71
CA GLU A 44 17.23 13.12 1.79
C GLU A 44 16.88 12.31 3.04
N LYS A 45 16.38 11.09 2.86
CA LYS A 45 15.95 10.20 3.95
C LYS A 45 17.03 9.21 4.40
N GLY A 46 18.07 9.00 3.60
CA GLY A 46 19.13 8.05 3.92
C GLY A 46 18.67 6.58 3.90
N TYR A 47 17.77 6.22 3.00
CA TYR A 47 17.31 4.83 2.89
C TYR A 47 18.47 3.92 2.46
N ASP A 48 18.54 2.74 3.09
CA ASP A 48 19.55 1.70 2.80
C ASP A 48 19.16 0.90 1.56
N VAL A 49 19.23 1.58 0.42
CA VAL A 49 18.96 1.02 -0.91
C VAL A 49 19.91 1.66 -1.92
N PRO A 50 20.14 1.06 -3.11
CA PRO A 50 20.92 1.70 -4.16
C PRO A 50 20.42 3.11 -4.49
N ALA A 51 21.33 4.04 -4.78
CA ALA A 51 21.01 5.45 -5.02
C ALA A 51 20.06 5.66 -6.22
N ASP A 52 19.99 4.71 -7.13
CA ASP A 52 19.15 4.67 -8.33
C ASP A 52 17.96 3.71 -8.19
N ALA A 53 17.72 3.17 -6.99
CA ALA A 53 16.59 2.26 -6.77
C ALA A 53 15.26 2.95 -7.11
N PRO A 54 14.40 2.33 -7.92
CA PRO A 54 13.08 2.88 -8.19
C PRO A 54 12.18 2.75 -6.96
N LEU A 55 11.63 3.87 -6.54
CA LEU A 55 10.71 3.96 -5.41
C LEU A 55 9.27 4.17 -5.87
N ALA A 56 8.34 3.79 -5.01
CA ALA A 56 6.92 4.11 -5.17
C ALA A 56 6.31 4.54 -3.84
N ILE A 57 5.22 5.29 -3.97
CA ILE A 57 4.31 5.58 -2.87
C ILE A 57 3.10 4.66 -3.01
N MET A 58 2.86 3.83 -2.01
CA MET A 58 1.65 3.01 -1.93
C MET A 58 0.65 3.67 -0.98
N VAL A 59 -0.57 3.84 -1.45
CA VAL A 59 -1.65 4.43 -0.67
C VAL A 59 -2.80 3.43 -0.59
N ILE A 60 -3.16 3.05 0.64
CA ILE A 60 -4.33 2.20 0.88
C ILE A 60 -5.58 3.05 1.05
N SER A 61 -6.73 2.52 0.71
CA SER A 61 -8.03 3.13 0.97
C SER A 61 -8.81 2.35 2.02
N ASP A 62 -9.88 2.96 2.50
CA ASP A 62 -10.83 2.33 3.42
C ASP A 62 -11.91 1.49 2.71
N ARG A 63 -11.84 1.38 1.37
CA ARG A 63 -12.80 0.61 0.58
C ARG A 63 -12.81 -0.85 0.99
N ILE A 64 -13.98 -1.48 0.86
CA ILE A 64 -14.17 -2.92 1.02
C ILE A 64 -14.31 -3.55 -0.36
N SER A 65 -13.55 -4.60 -0.60
CA SER A 65 -13.72 -5.46 -1.77
C SER A 65 -14.06 -6.87 -1.32
N ALA A 66 -15.19 -7.36 -1.78
CA ALA A 66 -15.63 -8.73 -1.56
C ALA A 66 -16.37 -9.24 -2.80
N PHE A 67 -16.24 -10.52 -3.13
CA PHE A 67 -16.82 -11.14 -4.34
C PHE A 67 -16.48 -10.37 -5.62
N ASP A 68 -15.23 -9.90 -5.73
CA ASP A 68 -14.73 -9.05 -6.82
C ASP A 68 -15.43 -7.69 -7.00
N CYS A 69 -16.30 -7.31 -6.09
CA CYS A 69 -17.00 -6.01 -6.09
C CYS A 69 -16.43 -5.07 -5.04
N ILE A 70 -16.31 -3.80 -5.40
CA ILE A 70 -16.06 -2.72 -4.42
C ILE A 70 -17.45 -2.34 -3.87
N TRP A 71 -17.60 -2.51 -2.56
CA TRP A 71 -18.87 -2.24 -1.90
C TRP A 71 -19.06 -0.74 -1.71
N GLN A 72 -20.29 -0.30 -1.99
CA GLN A 72 -20.76 1.05 -1.74
C GLN A 72 -21.88 1.00 -0.69
N GLY A 73 -21.72 1.79 0.33
CA GLY A 73 -22.73 1.97 1.37
C GLY A 73 -23.76 3.04 1.00
N VAL A 74 -24.77 3.17 1.85
CA VAL A 74 -25.76 4.25 1.75
C VAL A 74 -25.13 5.59 2.12
N ASP A 75 -25.71 6.68 1.63
CA ASP A 75 -25.33 8.06 1.96
C ASP A 75 -23.83 8.37 1.71
N GLY A 76 -23.25 7.75 0.68
CA GLY A 76 -21.84 7.98 0.31
C GLY A 76 -20.81 7.28 1.19
N LEU A 77 -21.21 6.40 2.09
CA LEU A 77 -20.30 5.61 2.93
C LEU A 77 -19.61 4.51 2.11
N ASN A 78 -18.53 4.85 1.42
CA ASN A 78 -17.83 3.97 0.48
C ASN A 78 -16.61 3.29 1.11
N GLY A 79 -16.78 2.74 2.31
CA GLY A 79 -15.72 2.04 3.04
C GLY A 79 -15.97 2.02 4.55
N VAL A 80 -15.01 1.52 5.29
CA VAL A 80 -15.03 1.51 6.76
C VAL A 80 -13.93 2.44 7.28
N PRO A 81 -14.27 3.49 8.03
CA PRO A 81 -13.29 4.44 8.55
C PRO A 81 -12.13 3.74 9.28
N GLY A 82 -10.90 4.05 8.89
CA GLY A 82 -9.70 3.51 9.51
C GLY A 82 -9.33 2.08 9.11
N LYS A 83 -10.13 1.39 8.28
CA LYS A 83 -9.81 0.03 7.82
C LYS A 83 -8.47 -0.03 7.09
N GLY A 84 -8.20 0.93 6.21
CA GLY A 84 -6.95 1.00 5.48
C GLY A 84 -5.73 1.13 6.40
N ALA A 85 -5.80 2.02 7.38
CA ALA A 85 -4.75 2.20 8.37
C ALA A 85 -4.52 0.91 9.20
N ALA A 86 -5.59 0.24 9.62
CA ALA A 86 -5.50 -1.02 10.36
C ALA A 86 -4.83 -2.12 9.54
N LEU A 87 -5.21 -2.27 8.26
CA LEU A 87 -4.58 -3.26 7.36
C LEU A 87 -3.10 -2.96 7.10
N ASN A 88 -2.73 -1.70 6.92
CA ASN A 88 -1.33 -1.32 6.79
C ASN A 88 -0.53 -1.63 8.07
N ALA A 89 -1.08 -1.34 9.23
CA ALA A 89 -0.44 -1.64 10.52
C ALA A 89 -0.21 -3.14 10.71
N ILE A 90 -1.21 -3.97 10.43
CA ILE A 90 -1.09 -5.43 10.51
C ILE A 90 -0.03 -5.94 9.52
N SER A 91 -0.09 -5.50 8.28
CA SER A 91 0.86 -5.94 7.25
C SER A 91 2.30 -5.52 7.58
N SER A 92 2.50 -4.27 8.03
CA SER A 92 3.84 -3.78 8.40
C SER A 92 4.41 -4.51 9.62
N HIS A 93 3.56 -4.90 10.58
CA HIS A 93 3.97 -5.74 11.70
C HIS A 93 4.55 -7.08 11.23
N TRP A 94 3.87 -7.76 10.31
CA TRP A 94 4.35 -9.04 9.77
C TRP A 94 5.63 -8.90 8.95
N PHE A 95 5.74 -7.89 8.11
CA PHE A 95 6.98 -7.62 7.36
C PHE A 95 8.16 -7.36 8.31
N LYS A 96 7.93 -6.57 9.35
CA LYS A 96 8.95 -6.30 10.38
C LYS A 96 9.36 -7.60 11.10
N LEU A 97 8.40 -8.40 11.53
CA LEU A 97 8.65 -9.67 12.22
C LEU A 97 9.45 -10.65 11.33
N PHE A 98 9.11 -10.75 10.05
CA PHE A 98 9.84 -11.62 9.11
C PHE A 98 11.29 -11.16 8.94
N LYS A 99 11.51 -9.87 8.83
CA LYS A 99 12.88 -9.30 8.76
C LYS A 99 13.66 -9.56 10.05
N GLU A 100 13.08 -9.32 11.21
CA GLU A 100 13.69 -9.57 12.52
C GLU A 100 14.04 -11.06 12.75
N LYS A 101 13.23 -11.96 12.21
CA LYS A 101 13.47 -13.41 12.27
C LYS A 101 14.39 -13.91 11.16
N GLY A 102 14.86 -13.06 10.27
CA GLY A 102 15.71 -13.46 9.14
C GLY A 102 15.00 -14.35 8.10
N LEU A 103 13.67 -14.29 8.03
CA LEU A 103 12.87 -15.11 7.10
C LEU A 103 12.74 -14.47 5.73
N ALA A 104 12.57 -13.17 5.68
CA ALA A 104 12.47 -12.40 4.43
C ALA A 104 12.77 -10.92 4.66
N ASP A 105 13.31 -10.25 3.64
CA ASP A 105 13.41 -8.80 3.61
C ASP A 105 12.06 -8.16 3.25
N SER A 106 11.94 -6.86 3.55
CA SER A 106 10.76 -6.07 3.23
C SER A 106 11.05 -5.07 2.12
N HIS A 107 10.06 -4.82 1.27
CA HIS A 107 10.09 -3.73 0.29
C HIS A 107 9.71 -2.37 0.91
N ILE A 108 9.20 -2.36 2.14
CA ILE A 108 8.79 -1.13 2.84
C ILE A 108 10.03 -0.44 3.39
N LEU A 109 10.25 0.81 2.98
CA LEU A 109 11.34 1.65 3.45
C LEU A 109 10.92 2.59 4.57
N ASP A 110 9.69 3.13 4.48
CA ASP A 110 9.17 4.11 5.43
C ASP A 110 7.65 4.10 5.47
N ILE A 111 7.07 4.55 6.58
CA ILE A 111 5.63 4.67 6.80
C ILE A 111 5.33 6.09 7.30
N PRO A 112 5.35 7.10 6.39
CA PRO A 112 5.18 8.49 6.78
C PRO A 112 3.76 8.82 7.26
N HIS A 113 2.78 7.97 6.95
CA HIS A 113 1.40 8.12 7.36
C HIS A 113 0.72 6.74 7.45
N PRO A 114 -0.29 6.52 8.32
CA PRO A 114 -0.97 5.22 8.46
C PRO A 114 -1.52 4.63 7.16
N PHE A 115 -1.90 5.48 6.20
CA PHE A 115 -2.39 5.06 4.87
C PHE A 115 -1.30 4.98 3.79
N VAL A 116 -0.05 5.36 4.10
CA VAL A 116 0.99 5.58 3.10
C VAL A 116 2.26 4.82 3.43
N TRP A 117 2.76 4.07 2.47
CA TRP A 117 4.08 3.44 2.51
C TRP A 117 4.98 4.02 1.42
N ILE A 118 6.25 4.22 1.75
CA ILE A 118 7.32 4.39 0.77
C ILE A 118 7.95 3.02 0.57
N VAL A 119 7.99 2.55 -0.67
CA VAL A 119 8.47 1.21 -1.01
C VAL A 119 9.50 1.26 -2.12
N GLN A 120 10.43 0.31 -2.10
CA GLN A 120 11.29 0.04 -3.26
C GLN A 120 10.63 -0.98 -4.19
N LYS A 121 10.95 -0.92 -5.47
CA LYS A 121 10.48 -1.90 -6.45
C LYS A 121 11.09 -3.26 -6.16
N ALA A 122 10.25 -4.26 -5.99
CA ALA A 122 10.66 -5.66 -5.92
C ALA A 122 10.19 -6.41 -7.17
N ARG A 123 10.89 -7.49 -7.50
CA ARG A 123 10.44 -8.41 -8.56
C ARG A 123 9.43 -9.39 -7.96
N PRO A 124 8.17 -9.35 -8.37
CA PRO A 124 7.18 -10.27 -7.83
C PRO A 124 7.42 -11.69 -8.32
N VAL A 125 7.18 -12.65 -7.46
CA VAL A 125 6.95 -14.04 -7.87
C VAL A 125 5.50 -14.12 -8.31
N MET A 126 5.26 -14.50 -9.57
CA MET A 126 3.92 -14.48 -10.20
C MET A 126 3.08 -15.70 -9.80
N ILE A 127 3.12 -16.04 -8.52
CA ILE A 127 2.37 -17.12 -7.90
C ILE A 127 1.76 -16.57 -6.61
N GLU A 128 0.46 -16.68 -6.48
CA GLU A 128 -0.22 -16.39 -5.21
C GLU A 128 -0.14 -17.61 -4.30
N ALA A 129 0.52 -17.44 -3.13
CA ALA A 129 0.62 -18.47 -2.11
C ALA A 129 -0.38 -18.18 -0.99
N ILE A 130 -1.29 -19.11 -0.75
CA ILE A 130 -2.33 -18.98 0.27
C ILE A 130 -2.18 -20.15 1.25
N ALA A 131 -1.89 -19.83 2.53
CA ALA A 131 -1.88 -20.79 3.62
C ALA A 131 -3.18 -20.67 4.43
N ARG A 132 -3.89 -21.78 4.60
CA ARG A 132 -5.15 -21.85 5.36
C ARG A 132 -5.11 -23.01 6.34
N GLN A 133 -5.69 -22.81 7.51
CA GLN A 133 -5.87 -23.89 8.49
C GLN A 133 -7.04 -24.80 8.10
N TYR A 134 -8.06 -24.26 7.45
CA TYR A 134 -9.27 -25.00 7.06
C TYR A 134 -9.51 -24.88 5.55
N ILE A 135 -10.18 -25.88 4.97
CA ILE A 135 -10.59 -25.86 3.57
C ILE A 135 -11.81 -24.94 3.44
N THR A 136 -11.58 -23.65 3.26
CA THR A 136 -12.62 -22.62 3.11
C THR A 136 -12.19 -21.60 2.07
N GLY A 137 -13.17 -20.88 1.51
CA GLY A 137 -12.94 -19.83 0.52
C GLY A 137 -12.81 -20.37 -0.90
N SER A 138 -12.57 -19.48 -1.84
CA SER A 138 -12.31 -19.78 -3.25
C SER A 138 -10.86 -20.18 -3.48
#